data_6cefe2e041a672a6e78f7e64b0c60b4d
#
_entry.id   6cefe2e041a672a6e78f7e64b0c60b4d
#
_cell.length_a   1.000
_cell.length_b   1.000
_cell.length_c   1.000
_cell.angle_alpha   90.00
_cell.angle_beta   90.00
_cell.angle_gamma   90.00
#
_symmetry.space_group_name_H-M   'P 1'
#
loop_
_entity.id
_entity.type
_entity.pdbx_description
1 polymer ?
#
loop_
_entity_poly.entity_id
_entity_poly.type
_entity_poly.pdbx_seq_one_letter_code
_entity_poly.pdbx_strand_id
1 'polypeptide(L)'
;MKKIAFIVFLLAICVAAGRAQESRQDISLSATGLVEPFMASSTDVQVSANRAFGALLSYRFMMTPSSALEMNYQITYENSIHYLISNTNSYLVNTRTQEISGAYVRSFVFKNFNPFVEAGPGAFIFLPIRNSGTTTLDVKQQTEIGGVYGGGIAYEISPSFDIRAEYRGWITKVPDFGDPQLGTKRWYNIHNPVVGVAYHF
;
A
#
# COMPACT_ATOMS: atom_id res chain seq x y z
N MET A 1 -1.06 -10.09 -29.68
CA MET A 1 -2.21 -10.96 -29.38
C MET A 1 -1.80 -12.36 -28.92
N LYS A 2 -0.88 -13.09 -29.60
CA LYS A 2 -0.47 -14.46 -29.20
C LYS A 2 0.16 -14.53 -27.79
N LYS A 3 0.95 -13.52 -27.38
CA LYS A 3 1.58 -13.48 -26.03
C LYS A 3 0.57 -13.26 -24.90
N ILE A 4 -0.47 -12.46 -25.14
CA ILE A 4 -1.54 -12.23 -24.16
C ILE A 4 -2.39 -13.49 -23.99
N ALA A 5 -2.74 -14.16 -25.10
CA ALA A 5 -3.48 -15.42 -25.05
C ALA A 5 -2.69 -16.52 -24.31
N PHE A 6 -1.37 -16.56 -24.43
CA PHE A 6 -0.52 -17.51 -23.71
C PHE A 6 -0.48 -17.23 -22.20
N ILE A 7 -0.41 -15.95 -21.81
CA ILE A 7 -0.46 -15.54 -20.39
C ILE A 7 -1.83 -15.87 -19.76
N VAL A 8 -2.92 -15.59 -20.47
CA VAL A 8 -4.28 -15.93 -20.02
C VAL A 8 -4.47 -17.45 -19.93
N PHE A 9 -3.91 -18.22 -20.86
CA PHE A 9 -3.95 -19.68 -20.84
C PHE A 9 -3.13 -20.26 -19.68
N LEU A 10 -1.94 -19.70 -19.38
CA LEU A 10 -1.11 -20.09 -18.23
C LEU A 10 -1.83 -19.78 -16.89
N LEU A 11 -2.46 -18.62 -16.78
CA LEU A 11 -3.29 -18.27 -15.64
C LEU A 11 -4.50 -19.21 -15.46
N ALA A 12 -5.14 -19.60 -16.54
CA ALA A 12 -6.27 -20.54 -16.52
C ALA A 12 -5.85 -21.96 -16.08
N ILE A 13 -4.65 -22.41 -16.44
CA ILE A 13 -4.11 -23.71 -16.01
C ILE A 13 -3.79 -23.71 -14.52
N CYS A 14 -3.24 -22.61 -13.98
CA CYS A 14 -2.98 -22.46 -12.54
C CYS A 14 -4.27 -22.54 -11.71
N VAL A 15 -5.38 -21.99 -12.20
CA VAL A 15 -6.69 -22.04 -11.54
C VAL A 15 -7.30 -23.46 -11.56
N ALA A 16 -7.04 -24.26 -12.58
CA ALA A 16 -7.62 -25.62 -12.71
C ALA A 16 -6.97 -26.65 -11.77
N ALA A 17 -5.72 -26.44 -11.35
CA ALA A 17 -4.99 -27.38 -10.50
C ALA A 17 -5.37 -27.30 -8.99
N GLY A 18 -6.12 -26.28 -8.59
CA GLY A 18 -6.39 -25.98 -7.17
C GLY A 18 -7.64 -26.61 -6.55
N ARG A 19 -8.43 -27.42 -7.29
CA ARG A 19 -9.74 -27.90 -6.81
C ARG A 19 -9.73 -29.06 -5.82
N ALA A 20 -8.58 -29.52 -5.33
CA ALA A 20 -8.49 -30.71 -4.48
C ALA A 20 -7.84 -30.50 -3.10
N GLN A 21 -7.47 -29.28 -2.75
CA GLN A 21 -6.86 -28.94 -1.45
C GLN A 21 -7.63 -27.80 -0.79
N GLU A 22 -7.83 -27.86 0.54
CA GLU A 22 -8.28 -26.68 1.30
C GLU A 22 -7.51 -25.46 0.78
N SER A 23 -8.22 -24.44 0.34
CA SER A 23 -7.62 -23.26 -0.30
C SER A 23 -6.66 -22.58 0.69
N ARG A 24 -5.36 -22.80 0.48
CA ARG A 24 -4.31 -22.25 1.35
C ARG A 24 -3.75 -20.94 0.82
N GLN A 25 -4.30 -20.45 -0.26
CA GLN A 25 -3.81 -19.28 -0.96
C GLN A 25 -4.97 -18.40 -1.37
N ASP A 26 -4.78 -17.12 -1.27
CA ASP A 26 -5.70 -16.16 -1.86
C ASP A 26 -4.94 -15.02 -2.54
N ILE A 27 -5.59 -14.41 -3.52
CA ILE A 27 -5.17 -13.19 -4.18
C ILE A 27 -6.27 -12.17 -4.05
N SER A 28 -5.93 -10.95 -3.67
CA SER A 28 -6.90 -9.87 -3.56
C SER A 28 -6.52 -8.65 -4.39
N LEU A 29 -7.55 -8.00 -4.92
CA LEU A 29 -7.44 -6.71 -5.58
C LEU A 29 -8.35 -5.71 -4.86
N SER A 30 -7.77 -4.59 -4.46
CA SER A 30 -8.44 -3.60 -3.63
C SER A 30 -8.22 -2.19 -4.14
N ALA A 31 -9.23 -1.34 -3.94
CA ALA A 31 -9.07 0.10 -4.02
C ALA A 31 -8.56 0.62 -2.67
N THR A 32 -7.65 1.58 -2.70
CA THR A 32 -7.05 2.16 -1.50
C THR A 32 -7.08 3.68 -1.55
N GLY A 33 -7.26 4.30 -0.39
CA GLY A 33 -7.05 5.72 -0.18
C GLY A 33 -5.73 5.94 0.54
N LEU A 34 -5.01 7.01 0.20
CA LEU A 34 -3.82 7.44 0.92
C LEU A 34 -4.14 8.79 1.60
N VAL A 35 -3.97 8.84 2.91
CA VAL A 35 -4.17 10.04 3.71
C VAL A 35 -2.92 10.26 4.54
N GLU A 36 -2.16 11.28 4.20
CA GLU A 36 -0.97 11.66 4.95
C GLU A 36 -1.31 12.73 5.98
N PRO A 37 -0.82 12.61 7.23
CA PRO A 37 -1.05 13.61 8.24
C PRO A 37 -0.25 14.89 7.96
N PHE A 38 -0.78 16.02 8.41
CA PHE A 38 0.00 17.26 8.48
C PHE A 38 1.14 17.10 9.48
N MET A 39 2.33 17.52 9.09
CA MET A 39 3.52 17.48 9.96
C MET A 39 4.21 18.84 9.99
N ALA A 40 4.44 19.34 11.19
CA ALA A 40 5.33 20.47 11.43
C ALA A 40 6.66 19.95 12.00
N SER A 41 7.77 20.32 11.38
CA SER A 41 9.10 20.03 11.90
C SER A 41 9.56 21.13 12.86
N SER A 42 10.44 20.77 13.80
CA SER A 42 11.14 21.74 14.63
C SER A 42 12.15 22.60 13.85
N THR A 43 12.39 22.31 12.59
CA THR A 43 13.30 23.03 11.68
C THR A 43 12.54 23.91 10.68
N ASP A 44 11.45 24.53 11.08
CA ASP A 44 10.64 25.43 10.25
C ASP A 44 10.13 24.82 8.91
N VAL A 45 10.17 23.50 8.77
CA VAL A 45 9.60 22.81 7.61
C VAL A 45 8.25 22.21 7.99
N GLN A 46 7.21 22.64 7.28
CA GLN A 46 5.87 22.06 7.38
C GLN A 46 5.61 21.20 6.15
N VAL A 47 5.07 20.01 6.36
CA VAL A 47 4.74 19.07 5.31
C VAL A 47 3.25 18.77 5.37
N SER A 48 2.56 18.94 4.28
CA SER A 48 1.18 18.52 4.10
C SER A 48 1.02 17.84 2.76
N ALA A 49 0.15 16.84 2.70
CA ALA A 49 -0.14 16.16 1.46
C ALA A 49 -1.65 16.08 1.21
N ASN A 50 -2.01 16.01 -0.04
CA ASN A 50 -3.38 15.79 -0.45
C ASN A 50 -3.77 14.31 -0.29
N ARG A 51 -5.07 14.03 -0.34
CA ARG A 51 -5.56 12.64 -0.40
C ARG A 51 -5.30 12.09 -1.79
N ALA A 52 -4.80 10.87 -1.85
CA ALA A 52 -4.59 10.16 -3.10
C ALA A 52 -5.36 8.84 -3.10
N PHE A 53 -5.64 8.33 -4.30
CA PHE A 53 -6.25 7.02 -4.48
C PHE A 53 -5.29 6.08 -5.18
N GLY A 54 -5.49 4.79 -4.97
CA GLY A 54 -4.62 3.78 -5.54
C GLY A 54 -5.26 2.41 -5.64
N ALA A 55 -4.45 1.45 -6.01
CA ALA A 55 -4.80 0.05 -6.06
C ALA A 55 -3.78 -0.77 -5.26
N LEU A 56 -4.27 -1.78 -4.58
CA LEU A 56 -3.49 -2.74 -3.80
C LEU A 56 -3.74 -4.14 -4.35
N LEU A 57 -2.67 -4.83 -4.68
CA LEU A 57 -2.65 -6.25 -4.99
C LEU A 57 -2.00 -6.97 -3.81
N SER A 58 -2.70 -7.96 -3.25
CA SER A 58 -2.16 -8.78 -2.16
C SER A 58 -2.22 -10.26 -2.53
N TYR A 59 -1.20 -10.99 -2.11
CA TYR A 59 -1.15 -12.44 -2.17
C TYR A 59 -0.92 -12.97 -0.76
N ARG A 60 -1.83 -13.82 -0.30
CA ARG A 60 -1.81 -14.39 1.05
C ARG A 60 -1.62 -15.89 1.00
N PHE A 61 -0.65 -16.38 1.75
CA PHE A 61 -0.38 -17.79 1.97
C PHE A 61 -0.77 -18.19 3.39
N MET A 62 -1.78 -19.04 3.52
CA MET A 62 -2.27 -19.54 4.81
C MET A 62 -1.33 -20.61 5.35
N MET A 63 -0.66 -20.32 6.46
CA MET A 63 0.14 -21.32 7.19
C MET A 63 -0.75 -22.20 8.08
N THR A 64 -1.78 -21.59 8.67
CA THR A 64 -2.81 -22.23 9.47
C THR A 64 -4.15 -21.57 9.18
N PRO A 65 -5.31 -22.14 9.59
CA PRO A 65 -6.61 -21.48 9.41
C PRO A 65 -6.71 -20.07 9.99
N SER A 66 -5.82 -19.70 10.89
CA SER A 66 -5.84 -18.40 11.58
C SER A 66 -4.55 -17.58 11.42
N SER A 67 -3.58 -18.04 10.60
CA SER A 67 -2.29 -17.38 10.44
C SER A 67 -1.83 -17.45 9.00
N ALA A 68 -1.41 -16.35 8.44
CA ALA A 68 -0.94 -16.27 7.07
C ALA A 68 0.27 -15.34 6.93
N LEU A 69 1.01 -15.53 5.85
CA LEU A 69 1.96 -14.56 5.32
C LEU A 69 1.33 -13.88 4.11
N GLU A 70 1.45 -12.57 4.06
CA GLU A 70 0.90 -11.78 2.97
C GLU A 70 2.01 -10.95 2.32
N MET A 71 2.00 -10.93 0.99
CA MET A 71 2.83 -10.06 0.17
C MET A 71 1.94 -9.02 -0.49
N ASN A 72 2.34 -7.76 -0.41
CA ASN A 72 1.55 -6.63 -0.88
C ASN A 72 2.33 -5.80 -1.89
N TYR A 73 1.63 -5.35 -2.92
CA TYR A 73 2.08 -4.32 -3.84
C TYR A 73 0.99 -3.27 -4.00
N GLN A 74 1.26 -2.06 -3.57
CA GLN A 74 0.35 -0.93 -3.73
C GLN A 74 0.95 0.12 -4.65
N ILE A 75 0.12 0.70 -5.48
CA ILE A 75 0.44 1.88 -6.29
C ILE A 75 -0.61 2.95 -6.04
N THR A 76 -0.18 4.17 -5.73
CA THR A 76 -1.05 5.33 -5.64
C THR A 76 -0.89 6.22 -6.86
N TYR A 77 -1.99 6.77 -7.32
CA TYR A 77 -1.96 7.83 -8.30
C TYR A 77 -1.50 9.13 -7.62
N GLU A 78 -1.27 10.13 -8.40
CA GLU A 78 -0.70 11.41 -8.06
C GLU A 78 -1.05 11.92 -6.64
N ASN A 79 -0.03 12.01 -5.79
CA ASN A 79 -0.08 12.59 -4.46
C ASN A 79 0.76 13.86 -4.45
N SER A 80 0.18 14.98 -4.03
CA SER A 80 0.86 16.26 -3.98
C SER A 80 1.36 16.53 -2.57
N ILE A 81 2.68 16.53 -2.39
CA ILE A 81 3.33 16.85 -1.12
C ILE A 81 3.78 18.30 -1.15
N HIS A 82 3.27 19.09 -0.21
CA HIS A 82 3.58 20.51 -0.03
C HIS A 82 4.59 20.66 1.10
N TYR A 83 5.71 21.29 0.79
CA TYR A 83 6.73 21.68 1.75
C TYR A 83 6.70 23.20 1.91
N LEU A 84 6.51 23.67 3.13
CA LEU A 84 6.60 25.09 3.48
C LEU A 84 7.84 25.29 4.36
N ILE A 85 8.81 26.05 3.88
CA ILE A 85 10.08 26.31 4.56
C ILE A 85 10.08 27.75 5.08
N SER A 86 10.32 27.91 6.39
CA SER A 86 10.43 29.23 7.07
C SER A 86 9.25 30.17 6.79
N ASN A 87 8.05 29.63 6.60
CA ASN A 87 6.81 30.36 6.27
C ASN A 87 6.90 31.26 5.02
N THR A 88 7.94 31.16 4.21
CA THR A 88 8.16 32.05 3.07
C THR A 88 8.26 31.28 1.75
N ASN A 89 8.95 30.15 1.73
CA ASN A 89 9.16 29.37 0.51
C ASN A 89 8.28 28.14 0.51
N SER A 90 7.44 28.01 -0.50
CA SER A 90 6.58 26.85 -0.70
C SER A 90 7.05 26.03 -1.89
N TYR A 91 7.25 24.75 -1.68
CA TYR A 91 7.59 23.80 -2.73
C TYR A 91 6.51 22.74 -2.84
N LEU A 92 6.14 22.40 -4.07
CA LEU A 92 5.19 21.34 -4.39
C LEU A 92 5.91 20.19 -5.09
N VAL A 93 5.79 18.99 -4.56
CA VAL A 93 6.31 17.78 -5.19
C VAL A 93 5.16 16.83 -5.43
N ASN A 94 4.77 16.69 -6.69
CA ASN A 94 3.82 15.66 -7.10
C ASN A 94 4.52 14.32 -7.18
N THR A 95 4.01 13.32 -6.50
CA THR A 95 4.63 12.00 -6.39
C THR A 95 3.65 10.91 -6.75
N ARG A 96 4.18 9.81 -7.26
CA ARG A 96 3.54 8.52 -7.26
C ARG A 96 4.20 7.67 -6.19
N THR A 97 3.42 7.13 -5.26
CA THR A 97 3.96 6.29 -4.20
C THR A 97 3.68 4.82 -4.51
N GLN A 98 4.69 4.00 -4.38
CA GLN A 98 4.57 2.54 -4.45
C GLN A 98 4.98 1.93 -3.12
N GLU A 99 4.31 0.85 -2.74
CA GLU A 99 4.64 0.04 -1.57
C GLU A 99 4.90 -1.39 -2.01
N ILE A 100 5.96 -1.98 -1.47
CA ILE A 100 6.19 -3.42 -1.49
C ILE A 100 6.36 -3.84 -0.05
N SER A 101 5.49 -4.70 0.46
CA SER A 101 5.56 -5.15 1.84
C SER A 101 5.30 -6.63 2.00
N GLY A 102 5.77 -7.16 3.13
CA GLY A 102 5.42 -8.49 3.60
C GLY A 102 4.85 -8.38 5.00
N ALA A 103 3.70 -8.98 5.26
CA ALA A 103 3.03 -8.91 6.55
C ALA A 103 2.69 -10.30 7.08
N TYR A 104 2.76 -10.44 8.39
CA TYR A 104 2.13 -11.54 9.09
C TYR A 104 0.69 -11.16 9.42
N VAL A 105 -0.24 -12.03 9.05
CA VAL A 105 -1.68 -11.82 9.25
C VAL A 105 -2.19 -12.82 10.28
N ARG A 106 -2.93 -12.33 11.27
CA ARG A 106 -3.64 -13.14 12.24
C ARG A 106 -5.14 -12.93 12.07
N SER A 107 -5.86 -13.98 11.69
CA SER A 107 -7.30 -13.99 11.49
C SER A 107 -8.03 -14.63 12.67
N PHE A 108 -9.21 -14.09 12.97
CA PHE A 108 -10.14 -14.64 13.95
C PHE A 108 -11.36 -15.18 13.18
N VAL A 109 -11.51 -16.50 13.15
CA VAL A 109 -12.48 -17.16 12.28
C VAL A 109 -13.85 -17.25 12.96
N PHE A 110 -14.87 -16.56 12.43
CA PHE A 110 -16.26 -16.59 12.89
C PHE A 110 -17.20 -16.84 11.70
N LYS A 111 -17.43 -18.07 11.34
CA LYS A 111 -18.25 -18.42 10.15
C LYS A 111 -17.86 -17.58 8.92
N ASN A 112 -18.76 -16.68 8.49
CA ASN A 112 -18.58 -15.84 7.30
C ASN A 112 -17.90 -14.50 7.60
N PHE A 113 -17.64 -14.17 8.87
CA PHE A 113 -17.09 -12.89 9.30
C PHE A 113 -15.75 -13.11 9.98
N ASN A 114 -14.67 -12.76 9.33
CA ASN A 114 -13.33 -13.07 9.78
C ASN A 114 -12.51 -11.78 9.98
N PRO A 115 -12.55 -11.19 11.19
CA PRO A 115 -11.65 -10.09 11.52
C PRO A 115 -10.19 -10.54 11.46
N PHE A 116 -9.30 -9.63 11.10
CA PHE A 116 -7.88 -9.91 11.08
C PHE A 116 -7.06 -8.68 11.47
N VAL A 117 -5.83 -8.94 11.86
CA VAL A 117 -4.80 -7.92 12.10
C VAL A 117 -3.54 -8.34 11.37
N GLU A 118 -2.76 -7.35 10.93
CA GLU A 118 -1.53 -7.58 10.19
C GLU A 118 -0.42 -6.64 10.64
N ALA A 119 0.82 -7.08 10.49
CA ALA A 119 2.00 -6.25 10.69
C ALA A 119 3.21 -6.85 9.97
N GLY A 120 4.11 -5.99 9.49
CA GLY A 120 5.34 -6.43 8.84
C GLY A 120 6.21 -5.30 8.30
N PRO A 121 7.35 -5.64 7.69
CA PRO A 121 8.22 -4.67 7.03
C PRO A 121 7.69 -4.25 5.66
N GLY A 122 8.04 -3.03 5.24
CA GLY A 122 7.71 -2.50 3.93
C GLY A 122 8.78 -1.56 3.38
N ALA A 123 8.84 -1.48 2.06
CA ALA A 123 9.61 -0.51 1.31
C ALA A 123 8.65 0.44 0.59
N PHE A 124 8.85 1.72 0.77
CA PHE A 124 8.01 2.79 0.24
C PHE A 124 8.82 3.60 -0.76
N ILE A 125 8.40 3.58 -2.02
CA ILE A 125 9.10 4.19 -3.14
C ILE A 125 8.32 5.43 -3.56
N PHE A 126 8.93 6.60 -3.37
CA PHE A 126 8.39 7.89 -3.75
C PHE A 126 9.00 8.33 -5.08
N LEU A 127 8.17 8.42 -6.12
CA LEU A 127 8.60 8.79 -7.47
C LEU A 127 8.06 10.20 -7.79
N PRO A 128 8.92 11.23 -7.82
CA PRO A 128 8.51 12.55 -8.24
C PRO A 128 8.04 12.55 -9.71
N ILE A 129 6.90 13.19 -9.97
CA ILE A 129 6.35 13.37 -11.31
C ILE A 129 6.83 14.74 -11.82
N ARG A 130 7.73 14.72 -12.79
CA ARG A 130 8.21 15.95 -13.43
C ARG A 130 7.13 16.50 -14.36
N ASN A 131 7.05 17.82 -14.48
CA ASN A 131 6.11 18.54 -15.36
C ASN A 131 4.62 18.48 -14.98
N SER A 132 4.26 17.93 -13.84
CA SER A 132 2.88 17.91 -13.34
C SER A 132 2.70 18.89 -12.18
N GLY A 133 3.12 20.15 -12.35
CA GLY A 133 3.04 21.17 -11.31
C GLY A 133 4.11 21.07 -10.21
N THR A 134 5.03 20.08 -10.30
CA THR A 134 6.20 20.01 -9.42
C THR A 134 7.05 21.27 -9.59
N THR A 135 7.34 21.95 -8.52
CA THR A 135 8.28 23.09 -8.53
C THR A 135 9.64 22.61 -9.02
N THR A 136 10.37 23.48 -9.75
CA THR A 136 11.68 23.14 -10.33
C THR A 136 12.74 22.92 -9.25
N LEU A 137 12.67 21.78 -8.58
CA LEU A 137 13.69 21.26 -7.68
C LEU A 137 14.39 20.08 -8.37
N ASP A 138 15.66 19.84 -8.08
CA ASP A 138 16.37 18.63 -8.49
C ASP A 138 15.97 17.44 -7.61
N VAL A 139 14.68 17.10 -7.64
CA VAL A 139 14.11 16.01 -6.83
C VAL A 139 14.36 14.67 -7.50
N LYS A 140 14.76 13.69 -6.69
CA LYS A 140 15.08 12.32 -7.13
C LYS A 140 14.11 11.33 -6.51
N GLN A 141 13.98 10.17 -7.15
CA GLN A 141 13.29 9.04 -6.56
C GLN A 141 13.94 8.68 -5.22
N GLN A 142 13.11 8.42 -4.23
CA GLN A 142 13.56 8.01 -2.91
C GLN A 142 12.82 6.76 -2.45
N THR A 143 13.54 5.84 -1.82
CA THR A 143 12.99 4.64 -1.21
C THR A 143 13.25 4.67 0.28
N GLU A 144 12.20 4.56 1.06
CA GLU A 144 12.25 4.50 2.51
C GLU A 144 11.83 3.12 3.00
N ILE A 145 12.58 2.59 3.97
CA ILE A 145 12.22 1.35 4.65
C ILE A 145 11.45 1.69 5.92
N GLY A 146 10.37 0.95 6.15
CA GLY A 146 9.51 1.16 7.30
C GLY A 146 8.70 -0.07 7.65
N GLY A 147 7.58 0.14 8.33
CA GLY A 147 6.65 -0.90 8.70
C GLY A 147 5.26 -0.66 8.18
N VAL A 148 4.55 -1.75 7.94
CA VAL A 148 3.11 -1.76 7.71
C VAL A 148 2.42 -2.39 8.90
N TYR A 149 1.25 -1.91 9.24
CA TYR A 149 0.35 -2.53 10.20
C TYR A 149 -1.08 -2.29 9.75
N GLY A 150 -1.98 -3.15 10.17
CA GLY A 150 -3.35 -3.00 9.77
C GLY A 150 -4.30 -3.91 10.54
N GLY A 151 -5.56 -3.73 10.21
CA GLY A 151 -6.61 -4.61 10.67
C GLY A 151 -7.87 -4.39 9.85
N GLY A 152 -8.63 -5.43 9.70
CA GLY A 152 -9.79 -5.42 8.85
C GLY A 152 -10.73 -6.57 9.09
N ILE A 153 -11.63 -6.70 8.17
CA ILE A 153 -12.68 -7.70 8.17
C ILE A 153 -12.73 -8.32 6.78
N ALA A 154 -12.70 -9.63 6.71
CA ALA A 154 -13.04 -10.39 5.53
C ALA A 154 -14.45 -10.99 5.73
N TYR A 155 -15.34 -10.74 4.77
CA TYR A 155 -16.68 -11.30 4.75
C TYR A 155 -16.80 -12.29 3.59
N GLU A 156 -16.99 -13.55 3.94
CA GLU A 156 -17.13 -14.64 2.96
C GLU A 156 -18.49 -14.56 2.28
N ILE A 157 -18.47 -14.28 0.96
CA ILE A 157 -19.69 -14.28 0.11
C ILE A 157 -19.91 -15.68 -0.44
N SER A 158 -18.80 -16.37 -0.74
CA SER A 158 -18.82 -17.75 -1.24
C SER A 158 -17.53 -18.45 -0.81
N PRO A 159 -17.44 -19.79 -0.92
CA PRO A 159 -16.22 -20.53 -0.58
C PRO A 159 -14.97 -20.07 -1.34
N SER A 160 -15.14 -19.34 -2.45
CA SER A 160 -14.02 -18.87 -3.26
C SER A 160 -13.84 -17.35 -3.24
N PHE A 161 -14.76 -16.58 -2.63
CA PHE A 161 -14.70 -15.11 -2.68
C PHE A 161 -15.05 -14.46 -1.35
N ASP A 162 -14.18 -13.50 -0.94
CA ASP A 162 -14.39 -12.60 0.17
C ASP A 162 -14.48 -11.15 -0.31
N ILE A 163 -15.30 -10.34 0.38
CA ILE A 163 -15.11 -8.89 0.41
C ILE A 163 -14.24 -8.56 1.63
N ARG A 164 -13.22 -7.71 1.41
CA ARG A 164 -12.34 -7.21 2.49
C ARG A 164 -12.49 -5.72 2.64
N ALA A 165 -12.63 -5.30 3.88
CA ALA A 165 -12.51 -3.90 4.27
C ALA A 165 -11.46 -3.81 5.37
N GLU A 166 -10.42 -3.01 5.14
CA GLU A 166 -9.31 -2.92 6.08
C GLU A 166 -8.80 -1.48 6.21
N TYR A 167 -8.14 -1.22 7.30
CA TYR A 167 -7.38 -0.03 7.55
C TYR A 167 -5.93 -0.42 7.71
N ARG A 168 -5.06 0.14 6.87
CA ARG A 168 -3.61 -0.04 6.91
C ARG A 168 -2.92 1.26 7.31
N GLY A 169 -1.85 1.14 8.04
CA GLY A 169 -0.96 2.24 8.38
C GLY A 169 0.46 1.95 7.90
N TRP A 170 1.14 2.96 7.39
CA TRP A 170 2.55 2.89 7.03
C TRP A 170 3.35 3.79 7.96
N ILE A 171 4.33 3.22 8.65
CA ILE A 171 5.28 3.97 9.47
C ILE A 171 6.58 4.07 8.67
N THR A 172 6.89 5.26 8.17
CA THR A 172 8.07 5.50 7.34
C THR A 172 8.65 6.87 7.61
N LYS A 173 9.83 7.17 7.07
CA LYS A 173 10.40 8.52 7.14
C LYS A 173 9.78 9.42 6.08
N VAL A 174 9.66 10.70 6.40
CA VAL A 174 9.25 11.72 5.42
C VAL A 174 10.32 11.80 4.35
N PRO A 175 9.98 11.67 3.05
CA PRO A 175 10.95 11.78 1.98
C PRO A 175 11.52 13.20 1.88
N ASP A 176 12.82 13.33 1.60
CA ASP A 176 13.49 14.60 1.30
C ASP A 176 13.89 14.72 -0.17
N PHE A 177 13.64 13.67 -0.95
CA PHE A 177 13.93 13.58 -2.39
C PHE A 177 15.39 13.89 -2.76
N GLY A 178 16.31 13.75 -1.81
CA GLY A 178 17.73 14.06 -1.97
C GLY A 178 18.06 15.56 -1.86
N ASP A 179 17.10 16.40 -1.49
CA ASP A 179 17.32 17.82 -1.18
C ASP A 179 17.33 18.02 0.33
N PRO A 180 18.49 18.40 0.93
CA PRO A 180 18.59 18.62 2.38
C PRO A 180 17.64 19.70 2.92
N GLN A 181 17.18 20.64 2.08
CA GLN A 181 16.25 21.70 2.48
C GLN A 181 14.84 21.16 2.78
N LEU A 182 14.46 20.03 2.16
CA LEU A 182 13.18 19.35 2.38
C LEU A 182 13.25 18.35 3.55
N GLY A 183 14.44 18.07 4.06
CA GLY A 183 14.69 17.04 5.06
C GLY A 183 14.12 17.36 6.43
N THR A 184 13.06 16.65 6.85
CA THR A 184 12.50 16.72 8.20
C THR A 184 13.15 15.75 9.19
N LYS A 185 13.76 14.67 8.68
CA LYS A 185 14.32 13.53 9.44
C LYS A 185 13.34 12.90 10.43
N ARG A 186 12.02 13.06 10.21
CA ARG A 186 10.97 12.54 11.07
C ARG A 186 10.29 11.32 10.49
N TRP A 187 9.81 10.47 11.37
CA TRP A 187 8.91 9.38 11.05
C TRP A 187 7.47 9.90 11.02
N TYR A 188 6.68 9.42 10.10
CA TYR A 188 5.25 9.73 10.04
C TYR A 188 4.44 8.46 9.76
N ASN A 189 3.15 8.55 10.01
CA ASN A 189 2.21 7.49 9.81
C ASN A 189 1.25 7.86 8.69
N ILE A 190 1.26 7.11 7.61
CA ILE A 190 0.35 7.30 6.48
C ILE A 190 -0.82 6.34 6.66
N HIS A 191 -2.02 6.83 6.45
CA HIS A 191 -3.26 6.10 6.66
C HIS A 191 -3.84 5.64 5.33
N ASN A 192 -4.18 4.35 5.24
CA ASN A 192 -4.70 3.72 4.03
C ASN A 192 -6.00 2.95 4.35
N PRO A 193 -7.18 3.53 4.19
CA PRO A 193 -8.41 2.76 4.10
C PRO A 193 -8.44 1.97 2.79
N VAL A 194 -8.81 0.70 2.86
CA VAL A 194 -8.76 -0.25 1.74
C VAL A 194 -10.07 -1.03 1.67
N VAL A 195 -10.60 -1.22 0.47
CA VAL A 195 -11.74 -2.10 0.19
C VAL A 195 -11.50 -2.89 -1.08
N GLY A 196 -11.73 -4.18 -1.03
CA GLY A 196 -11.45 -5.05 -2.17
C GLY A 196 -12.12 -6.41 -2.11
N VAL A 197 -11.74 -7.24 -3.06
CA VAL A 197 -12.21 -8.61 -3.21
C VAL A 197 -11.03 -9.55 -3.23
N ALA A 198 -11.13 -10.66 -2.52
CA ALA A 198 -10.17 -11.74 -2.52
C ALA A 198 -10.76 -12.99 -3.15
N TYR A 199 -9.93 -13.73 -3.87
CA TYR A 199 -10.23 -15.03 -4.46
C TYR A 199 -9.36 -16.09 -3.81
N HIS A 200 -9.98 -17.16 -3.32
CA HIS A 200 -9.35 -18.31 -2.69
C HIS A 200 -9.17 -19.46 -3.68
N PHE A 201 -8.00 -20.09 -3.68
CA PHE A 201 -7.66 -21.20 -4.58
C PHE A 201 -6.68 -22.20 -3.96
#